data_7572c9472fe82395f68fb0692a4f34b6
#
_entry.id   7572c9472fe82395f68fb0692a4f34b6
#
_cell.length_a   1.000
_cell.length_b   1.000
_cell.length_c   1.000
_cell.angle_alpha   90.00
_cell.angle_beta   90.00
_cell.angle_gamma   90.00
#
_symmetry.space_group_name_H-M   'P 1'
#
loop_
_entity.id
_entity.type
_entity.pdbx_description
1 polymer ?
#
loop_
_entity_poly.entity_id
_entity_poly.type
_entity_poly.pdbx_seq_one_letter_code
_entity_poly.pdbx_strand_id
1 'polypeptide(L)'
;LYKKRGIKRKREVEADSLGYVLFRNSDYENTEFYNTLSNLSKYDTISPRELKIETYKKLYNLPSQPFKDSWMTKEDFGNYNYDHYKVKLNKDSLSTHPELAQRMEFITKQFAELKNKKEAKKGDEEFTVFGKVVSKLKNTARMEVLPNLWHSEQYGRGIYAAMQFLQDKEEENYYHEWLGKLFEQIYTARKNYNLNRYLDRIEPKEQSESYQQFLSFMWNLNLAEIKNIADYYNKKGAS
;
A
#
# COMPACT_ATOMS: atom_id res chain seq x y z
N LEU A 1 -0.46 -21.57 20.16
CA LEU A 1 -0.41 -20.64 19.02
C LEU A 1 0.28 -21.30 17.82
N TYR A 2 1.50 -21.80 17.95
CA TYR A 2 2.31 -22.41 16.87
C TYR A 2 1.62 -23.64 16.23
N LYS A 3 1.05 -24.56 17.03
CA LYS A 3 0.35 -25.74 16.52
C LYS A 3 -0.83 -25.35 15.61
N LYS A 4 -1.60 -24.33 15.99
CA LYS A 4 -2.76 -23.86 15.20
C LYS A 4 -2.32 -23.24 13.86
N ARG A 5 -1.17 -22.55 13.83
CA ARG A 5 -0.61 -21.96 12.59
C ARG A 5 -0.01 -23.01 11.66
N GLY A 6 0.63 -24.05 12.21
CA GLY A 6 1.10 -25.19 11.42
C GLY A 6 -0.03 -25.92 10.70
N ILE A 7 -1.18 -26.09 11.34
CA ILE A 7 -2.39 -26.67 10.71
C ILE A 7 -2.90 -25.78 9.58
N LYS A 8 -2.92 -24.47 9.76
CA LYS A 8 -3.34 -23.54 8.70
C LYS A 8 -2.44 -23.63 7.47
N ARG A 9 -1.11 -23.61 7.65
CA ARG A 9 -0.17 -23.78 6.53
C ARG A 9 -0.35 -25.08 5.76
N LYS A 10 -0.59 -26.17 6.48
CA LYS A 10 -0.87 -27.48 5.84
C LYS A 10 -2.14 -27.42 4.98
N ARG A 11 -3.19 -26.79 5.47
CA ARG A 11 -4.44 -26.61 4.72
C ARG A 11 -4.26 -25.75 3.46
N GLU A 12 -3.40 -24.74 3.50
CA GLU A 12 -3.07 -23.95 2.31
C GLU A 12 -2.42 -24.80 1.21
N VAL A 13 -1.46 -25.64 1.60
CA VAL A 13 -0.81 -26.56 0.65
C VAL A 13 -1.79 -27.61 0.09
N GLU A 14 -2.69 -28.12 0.93
CA GLU A 14 -3.77 -29.02 0.50
C GLU A 14 -4.74 -28.31 -0.46
N ALA A 15 -5.08 -27.04 -0.17
CA ALA A 15 -5.94 -26.23 -1.02
C ALA A 15 -5.29 -25.94 -2.39
N ASP A 16 -4.00 -25.64 -2.42
CA ASP A 16 -3.26 -25.45 -3.67
C ASP A 16 -3.26 -26.74 -4.54
N SER A 17 -3.02 -27.88 -3.91
CA SER A 17 -3.03 -29.16 -4.60
C SER A 17 -4.40 -29.48 -5.20
N LEU A 18 -5.45 -29.27 -4.42
CA LEU A 18 -6.83 -29.46 -4.87
C LEU A 18 -7.22 -28.45 -5.94
N GLY A 19 -6.83 -27.17 -5.75
CA GLY A 19 -7.02 -26.11 -6.71
C GLY A 19 -6.38 -26.44 -8.07
N TYR A 20 -5.15 -26.97 -8.06
CA TYR A 20 -4.50 -27.41 -9.30
C TYR A 20 -5.23 -28.60 -9.96
N VAL A 21 -5.67 -29.59 -9.18
CA VAL A 21 -6.45 -30.72 -9.72
C VAL A 21 -7.74 -30.24 -10.40
N LEU A 22 -8.41 -29.22 -9.85
CA LEU A 22 -9.59 -28.62 -10.47
C LEU A 22 -9.20 -27.80 -11.71
N PHE A 23 -8.13 -27.02 -11.61
CA PHE A 23 -7.65 -26.14 -12.68
C PHE A 23 -7.26 -26.92 -13.95
N ARG A 24 -6.56 -28.05 -13.82
CA ARG A 24 -6.14 -28.87 -14.97
C ARG A 24 -7.29 -29.47 -15.78
N ASN A 25 -8.52 -29.44 -15.23
CA ASN A 25 -9.73 -29.83 -15.94
C ASN A 25 -10.43 -28.67 -16.63
N SER A 26 -9.85 -27.46 -16.60
CA SER A 26 -10.33 -26.28 -17.32
C SER A 26 -9.66 -26.16 -18.70
N ASP A 27 -10.15 -25.21 -19.51
CA ASP A 27 -9.60 -24.93 -20.84
C ASP A 27 -8.27 -24.16 -20.80
N TYR A 28 -7.75 -23.83 -19.62
CA TYR A 28 -6.49 -23.12 -19.46
C TYR A 28 -5.28 -24.06 -19.47
N GLU A 29 -4.13 -23.57 -19.96
CA GLU A 29 -2.90 -24.33 -19.87
C GLU A 29 -2.45 -24.53 -18.41
N ASN A 30 -2.02 -25.77 -18.08
CA ASN A 30 -1.64 -26.14 -16.70
C ASN A 30 -0.55 -25.23 -16.11
N THR A 31 0.33 -24.69 -16.95
CA THR A 31 1.39 -23.74 -16.55
C THR A 31 0.85 -22.41 -15.98
N GLU A 32 -0.38 -22.02 -16.34
CA GLU A 32 -0.98 -20.78 -15.87
C GLU A 32 -1.29 -20.81 -14.36
N PHE A 33 -1.52 -21.98 -13.80
CA PHE A 33 -1.64 -22.12 -12.35
C PHE A 33 -0.33 -21.73 -11.65
N TYR A 34 0.79 -22.22 -12.14
CA TYR A 34 2.12 -21.86 -11.62
C TYR A 34 2.42 -20.39 -11.85
N ASN A 35 2.09 -19.84 -13.02
CA ASN A 35 2.27 -18.43 -13.34
C ASN A 35 1.47 -17.53 -12.40
N THR A 36 0.26 -17.94 -12.00
CA THR A 36 -0.55 -17.22 -11.01
C THR A 36 0.16 -17.15 -9.66
N LEU A 37 0.68 -18.26 -9.14
CA LEU A 37 1.46 -18.26 -7.89
C LEU A 37 2.74 -17.44 -8.01
N SER A 38 3.43 -17.51 -9.16
CA SER A 38 4.62 -16.72 -9.44
C SER A 38 4.32 -15.22 -9.45
N ASN A 39 3.19 -14.81 -10.03
CA ASN A 39 2.77 -13.43 -10.03
C ASN A 39 2.40 -12.95 -8.61
N LEU A 40 1.70 -13.76 -7.82
CA LEU A 40 1.44 -13.45 -6.41
C LEU A 40 2.75 -13.24 -5.63
N SER A 41 3.77 -14.09 -5.87
CA SER A 41 5.09 -13.93 -5.25
C SER A 41 5.76 -12.60 -5.61
N LYS A 42 5.59 -12.12 -6.83
CA LYS A 42 6.09 -10.80 -7.24
C LYS A 42 5.39 -9.66 -6.47
N TYR A 43 4.08 -9.80 -6.23
CA TYR A 43 3.34 -8.79 -5.45
C TYR A 43 3.77 -8.75 -3.98
N ASP A 44 4.13 -9.88 -3.37
CA ASP A 44 4.65 -9.93 -2.01
C ASP A 44 6.03 -9.24 -1.86
N THR A 45 6.78 -9.14 -2.95
CA THR A 45 8.11 -8.49 -2.98
C THR A 45 8.05 -7.01 -3.40
N ILE A 46 6.88 -6.52 -3.82
CA ILE A 46 6.72 -5.10 -4.15
C ILE A 46 6.83 -4.28 -2.88
N SER A 47 7.90 -3.50 -2.79
CA SER A 47 8.06 -2.52 -1.71
C SER A 47 6.89 -1.55 -1.73
N PRO A 48 6.38 -1.15 -0.55
CA PRO A 48 5.39 -0.09 -0.47
C PRO A 48 5.88 1.13 -1.27
N ARG A 49 4.97 1.75 -2.01
CA ARG A 49 5.29 2.95 -2.79
C ARG A 49 5.78 4.05 -1.84
N GLU A 50 7.00 4.52 -2.02
CA GLU A 50 7.61 5.54 -1.18
C GLU A 50 7.35 6.94 -1.75
N LEU A 51 7.13 7.91 -0.86
CA LEU A 51 7.07 9.32 -1.21
C LEU A 51 8.48 9.92 -1.27
N LYS A 52 8.77 10.61 -2.35
CA LYS A 52 10.02 11.34 -2.54
C LYS A 52 9.93 12.74 -1.91
N ILE A 53 11.05 13.26 -1.43
CA ILE A 53 11.10 14.61 -0.82
C ILE A 53 10.64 15.68 -1.81
N GLU A 54 10.97 15.52 -3.10
CA GLU A 54 10.54 16.41 -4.17
C GLU A 54 9.01 16.52 -4.27
N THR A 55 8.28 15.43 -3.92
CA THR A 55 6.82 15.43 -3.90
C THR A 55 6.28 16.36 -2.82
N TYR A 56 6.86 16.34 -1.62
CA TYR A 56 6.49 17.29 -0.56
C TYR A 56 6.77 18.73 -0.99
N LYS A 57 7.95 19.01 -1.54
CA LYS A 57 8.31 20.34 -2.03
C LYS A 57 7.37 20.80 -3.14
N LYS A 58 7.05 19.94 -4.12
CA LYS A 58 6.12 20.25 -5.20
C LYS A 58 4.72 20.57 -4.68
N LEU A 59 4.19 19.78 -3.73
CA LEU A 59 2.82 19.92 -3.28
C LEU A 59 2.64 21.03 -2.22
N TYR A 60 3.63 21.28 -1.37
CA TYR A 60 3.47 22.17 -0.22
C TYR A 60 4.30 23.44 -0.25
N ASN A 61 5.02 23.71 -1.35
CA ASN A 61 5.60 25.03 -1.60
C ASN A 61 4.53 25.94 -2.22
N LEU A 62 3.69 26.52 -1.38
CA LEU A 62 2.55 27.33 -1.80
C LEU A 62 2.96 28.79 -1.98
N PRO A 63 2.27 29.59 -2.83
CA PRO A 63 2.57 31.01 -3.02
C PRO A 63 2.54 31.83 -1.72
N SER A 64 1.62 31.49 -0.81
CA SER A 64 1.46 32.15 0.49
C SER A 64 2.24 31.50 1.62
N GLN A 65 2.82 30.32 1.40
CA GLN A 65 3.50 29.52 2.43
C GLN A 65 4.62 28.71 1.79
N PRO A 66 5.85 29.28 1.72
CA PRO A 66 7.01 28.55 1.23
C PRO A 66 7.27 27.27 2.03
N PHE A 67 7.75 26.24 1.34
CA PHE A 67 8.10 24.97 1.98
C PHE A 67 9.23 25.17 3.01
N LYS A 68 9.09 24.56 4.18
CA LYS A 68 10.09 24.63 5.27
C LYS A 68 10.75 23.26 5.45
N ASP A 69 12.07 23.21 5.39
CA ASP A 69 12.81 21.95 5.63
C ASP A 69 12.58 21.41 7.05
N SER A 70 12.26 22.28 8.02
CA SER A 70 11.89 21.86 9.39
C SER A 70 10.64 20.99 9.46
N TRP A 71 9.75 21.03 8.48
CA TRP A 71 8.61 20.11 8.41
C TRP A 71 9.02 18.66 8.20
N MET A 72 10.23 18.43 7.64
CA MET A 72 10.78 17.11 7.36
C MET A 72 11.64 16.55 8.50
N THR A 73 11.79 17.29 9.60
CA THR A 73 12.58 16.83 10.75
C THR A 73 11.94 15.58 11.36
N LYS A 74 12.73 14.50 11.42
CA LYS A 74 12.28 13.26 12.07
C LYS A 74 12.46 13.37 13.58
N GLU A 75 11.53 12.79 14.32
CA GLU A 75 11.69 12.60 15.75
C GLU A 75 12.79 11.57 16.02
N ASP A 76 13.69 11.87 16.94
CA ASP A 76 14.76 10.95 17.32
C ASP A 76 14.25 9.95 18.35
N PHE A 77 13.94 8.74 17.88
CA PHE A 77 13.55 7.61 18.71
C PHE A 77 14.76 6.83 19.28
N GLY A 78 15.99 7.26 18.99
CA GLY A 78 17.22 6.56 19.41
C GLY A 78 17.36 6.38 20.91
N ASN A 79 16.74 7.24 21.70
CA ASN A 79 16.73 7.16 23.16
C ASN A 79 15.74 6.15 23.74
N TYR A 80 14.84 5.60 22.93
CA TYR A 80 13.89 4.59 23.37
C TYR A 80 14.45 3.19 23.10
N ASN A 81 15.05 2.61 24.14
CA ASN A 81 15.58 1.24 24.07
C ASN A 81 14.42 0.23 24.16
N TYR A 82 13.90 -0.18 23.00
CA TYR A 82 12.87 -1.22 22.87
C TYR A 82 13.41 -2.64 22.85
N ASP A 83 14.72 -2.85 23.08
CA ASP A 83 15.36 -4.18 22.99
C ASP A 83 14.84 -5.18 24.01
N HIS A 84 14.28 -4.72 25.13
CA HIS A 84 13.61 -5.58 26.11
C HIS A 84 12.37 -6.30 25.57
N TYR A 85 11.73 -5.79 24.53
CA TYR A 85 10.53 -6.38 23.90
C TYR A 85 10.85 -7.18 22.64
N LYS A 86 12.11 -7.34 22.27
CA LYS A 86 12.53 -8.27 21.24
C LYS A 86 12.42 -9.70 21.79
N VAL A 87 11.21 -10.14 22.09
CA VAL A 87 10.94 -11.58 22.13
C VAL A 87 11.41 -12.10 20.79
N LYS A 88 12.39 -13.01 20.79
CA LYS A 88 12.89 -13.69 19.59
C LYS A 88 11.78 -14.58 19.03
N LEU A 89 10.75 -13.97 18.46
CA LEU A 89 9.70 -14.68 17.76
C LEU A 89 10.27 -15.06 16.40
N ASN A 90 10.33 -16.35 16.14
CA ASN A 90 10.71 -16.85 14.82
C ASN A 90 9.62 -16.40 13.83
N LYS A 91 9.99 -15.53 12.86
CA LYS A 91 9.09 -14.98 11.84
C LYS A 91 8.37 -16.08 11.08
N ASP A 92 9.08 -17.15 10.71
CA ASP A 92 8.52 -18.29 9.97
C ASP A 92 7.47 -19.04 10.78
N SER A 93 7.68 -19.12 12.10
CA SER A 93 6.72 -19.77 13.03
C SER A 93 5.47 -18.91 13.28
N LEU A 94 5.56 -17.61 13.01
CA LEU A 94 4.46 -16.65 13.15
C LEU A 94 3.65 -16.48 11.87
N SER A 95 4.21 -16.82 10.71
CA SER A 95 3.50 -16.78 9.44
C SER A 95 2.24 -17.67 9.48
N THR A 96 1.13 -17.14 9.03
CA THR A 96 -0.14 -17.88 8.90
C THR A 96 -0.22 -18.65 7.60
N HIS A 97 0.57 -18.25 6.61
CA HIS A 97 0.65 -18.86 5.28
C HIS A 97 2.07 -19.35 5.01
N PRO A 98 2.25 -20.46 4.26
CA PRO A 98 3.57 -20.82 3.75
C PRO A 98 4.10 -19.74 2.81
N GLU A 99 5.42 -19.55 2.76
CA GLU A 99 6.03 -18.70 1.75
C GLU A 99 5.62 -19.19 0.34
N LEU A 100 5.29 -18.26 -0.56
CA LEU A 100 4.85 -18.60 -1.92
C LEU A 100 5.88 -19.46 -2.68
N ALA A 101 7.17 -19.23 -2.45
CA ALA A 101 8.24 -20.07 -2.99
C ALA A 101 8.12 -21.53 -2.56
N GLN A 102 7.78 -21.79 -1.29
CA GLN A 102 7.57 -23.15 -0.75
C GLN A 102 6.31 -23.79 -1.35
N ARG A 103 5.24 -23.02 -1.53
CA ARG A 103 4.01 -23.49 -2.18
C ARG A 103 4.26 -23.88 -3.63
N MET A 104 4.99 -23.04 -4.39
CA MET A 104 5.38 -23.30 -5.77
C MET A 104 6.27 -24.56 -5.89
N GLU A 105 7.25 -24.70 -4.98
CA GLU A 105 8.13 -25.88 -4.95
C GLU A 105 7.33 -27.15 -4.67
N PHE A 106 6.41 -27.12 -3.72
CA PHE A 106 5.56 -28.24 -3.38
C PHE A 106 4.69 -28.67 -4.58
N ILE A 107 3.99 -27.74 -5.21
CA ILE A 107 3.16 -28.00 -6.39
C ILE A 107 4.00 -28.59 -7.53
N THR A 108 5.18 -28.03 -7.80
CA THR A 108 6.07 -28.51 -8.87
C THR A 108 6.62 -29.92 -8.57
N LYS A 109 6.83 -30.26 -7.29
CA LYS A 109 7.24 -31.62 -6.90
C LYS A 109 6.11 -32.61 -7.05
N GLN A 110 4.90 -32.22 -6.72
CA GLN A 110 3.72 -33.10 -6.75
C GLN A 110 3.22 -33.34 -8.18
N PHE A 111 3.31 -32.34 -9.05
CA PHE A 111 2.80 -32.39 -10.42
C PHE A 111 3.96 -32.17 -11.42
N ALA A 112 4.46 -33.29 -11.97
CA ALA A 112 5.65 -33.31 -12.83
C ALA A 112 5.48 -32.51 -14.12
N GLU A 113 4.26 -32.39 -14.64
CA GLU A 113 3.92 -31.65 -15.85
C GLU A 113 4.21 -30.14 -15.72
N LEU A 114 4.23 -29.60 -14.51
CA LEU A 114 4.57 -28.19 -14.26
C LEU A 114 6.08 -27.90 -14.30
N LYS A 115 6.92 -28.94 -14.38
CA LYS A 115 8.39 -28.79 -14.49
C LYS A 115 8.81 -28.29 -15.87
N ASN A 116 8.05 -28.59 -16.90
CA ASN A 116 8.34 -28.19 -18.28
C ASN A 116 7.76 -26.80 -18.54
N LYS A 117 8.41 -25.77 -18.00
CA LYS A 117 8.05 -24.38 -18.26
C LYS A 117 8.30 -24.04 -19.74
N LYS A 118 7.25 -24.00 -20.55
CA LYS A 118 7.27 -23.15 -21.73
C LYS A 118 6.87 -21.75 -21.25
N GLU A 119 7.76 -20.77 -21.45
CA GLU A 119 7.37 -19.38 -21.27
C GLU A 119 6.10 -19.15 -22.08
N ALA A 120 5.05 -18.65 -21.40
CA ALA A 120 3.80 -18.35 -22.06
C ALA A 120 4.11 -17.42 -23.24
N LYS A 121 3.76 -17.84 -24.45
CA LYS A 121 3.76 -16.94 -25.61
C LYS A 121 2.83 -15.79 -25.22
N LYS A 122 3.34 -14.55 -25.23
CA LYS A 122 2.51 -13.37 -25.18
C LYS A 122 1.50 -13.47 -26.31
N GLY A 123 0.26 -13.79 -25.97
CA GLY A 123 -0.86 -13.75 -26.90
C GLY A 123 -1.21 -12.31 -27.19
N ASP A 124 -0.96 -11.88 -28.45
CA ASP A 124 -0.80 -10.46 -28.75
C ASP A 124 -2.10 -9.68 -29.01
N GLU A 125 -3.28 -10.28 -29.17
CA GLU A 125 -4.50 -9.53 -29.56
C GLU A 125 -5.67 -9.63 -28.57
N GLU A 126 -5.99 -10.77 -28.04
CA GLU A 126 -7.04 -10.89 -26.99
C GLU A 126 -6.64 -10.16 -25.70
N PHE A 127 -5.33 -10.08 -25.43
CA PHE A 127 -4.76 -9.39 -24.28
C PHE A 127 -4.93 -7.87 -24.36
N THR A 128 -5.07 -7.26 -25.54
CA THR A 128 -5.24 -5.80 -25.67
C THR A 128 -6.62 -5.32 -25.27
N VAL A 129 -7.69 -6.06 -25.57
CA VAL A 129 -9.05 -5.73 -25.13
C VAL A 129 -9.19 -5.96 -23.64
N PHE A 130 -8.73 -7.10 -23.13
CA PHE A 130 -8.70 -7.41 -21.71
C PHE A 130 -7.78 -6.45 -20.94
N GLY A 131 -6.62 -6.07 -21.50
CA GLY A 131 -5.72 -5.06 -20.95
C GLY A 131 -6.36 -3.70 -20.78
N LYS A 132 -7.18 -3.24 -21.74
CA LYS A 132 -7.95 -1.99 -21.62
C LYS A 132 -9.00 -2.06 -20.50
N VAL A 133 -9.71 -3.18 -20.39
CA VAL A 133 -10.70 -3.39 -19.31
C VAL A 133 -10.01 -3.41 -17.95
N VAL A 134 -8.91 -4.15 -17.82
CA VAL A 134 -8.13 -4.20 -16.58
C VAL A 134 -7.55 -2.83 -16.22
N SER A 135 -7.06 -2.07 -17.18
CA SER A 135 -6.55 -0.72 -16.95
C SER A 135 -7.67 0.21 -16.45
N LYS A 136 -8.86 0.15 -17.07
CA LYS A 136 -10.03 0.91 -16.62
C LYS A 136 -10.44 0.52 -15.20
N LEU A 137 -10.50 -0.78 -14.89
CA LEU A 137 -10.83 -1.27 -13.55
C LEU A 137 -9.78 -0.82 -12.51
N LYS A 138 -8.50 -0.85 -12.85
CA LYS A 138 -7.42 -0.34 -11.98
C LYS A 138 -7.60 1.15 -11.68
N ASN A 139 -7.91 1.96 -12.68
CA ASN A 139 -8.13 3.40 -12.48
C ASN A 139 -9.36 3.65 -11.62
N THR A 140 -10.48 2.95 -11.88
CA THR A 140 -11.66 3.02 -11.03
C THR A 140 -11.36 2.63 -9.59
N ALA A 141 -10.66 1.50 -9.37
CA ALA A 141 -10.27 1.05 -8.04
C ALA A 141 -9.36 2.07 -7.31
N ARG A 142 -8.46 2.74 -8.03
CA ARG A 142 -7.62 3.81 -7.47
C ARG A 142 -8.44 5.03 -7.04
N MET A 143 -9.42 5.42 -7.85
CA MET A 143 -10.32 6.54 -7.50
C MET A 143 -11.15 6.24 -6.26
N GLU A 144 -11.53 4.97 -6.03
CA GLU A 144 -12.29 4.54 -4.86
C GLU A 144 -11.48 4.50 -3.54
N VAL A 145 -10.15 4.56 -3.61
CA VAL A 145 -9.29 4.51 -2.40
C VAL A 145 -9.60 5.68 -1.47
N LEU A 146 -9.67 6.90 -1.99
CA LEU A 146 -9.88 8.09 -1.16
C LEU A 146 -11.30 8.19 -0.57
N PRO A 147 -12.39 7.94 -1.32
CA PRO A 147 -13.72 7.79 -0.74
C PRO A 147 -13.78 6.77 0.40
N ASN A 148 -13.17 5.61 0.23
CA ASN A 148 -13.16 4.56 1.26
C ASN A 148 -12.39 4.99 2.52
N LEU A 149 -11.23 5.64 2.36
CA LEU A 149 -10.47 6.19 3.49
C LEU A 149 -11.22 7.34 4.18
N TRP A 150 -11.95 8.15 3.42
CA TRP A 150 -12.81 9.18 3.95
C TRP A 150 -13.97 8.61 4.80
N HIS A 151 -14.70 7.64 4.27
CA HIS A 151 -15.81 6.99 4.98
C HIS A 151 -15.36 6.25 6.25
N SER A 152 -14.13 5.73 6.24
CA SER A 152 -13.53 5.09 7.42
C SER A 152 -12.80 6.09 8.35
N GLU A 153 -12.93 7.39 8.12
CA GLU A 153 -12.31 8.46 8.91
C GLU A 153 -10.76 8.38 8.98
N GLN A 154 -10.12 7.71 8.02
CA GLN A 154 -8.65 7.55 7.95
C GLN A 154 -8.01 8.71 7.18
N TYR A 155 -8.23 9.94 7.62
CA TYR A 155 -7.85 11.13 6.86
C TYR A 155 -6.35 11.26 6.63
N GLY A 156 -5.51 10.93 7.63
CA GLY A 156 -4.06 10.92 7.45
C GLY A 156 -3.59 9.97 6.36
N ARG A 157 -4.11 8.74 6.34
CA ARG A 157 -3.82 7.75 5.29
C ARG A 157 -4.36 8.20 3.94
N GLY A 158 -5.50 8.90 3.92
CA GLY A 158 -6.03 9.50 2.71
C GLY A 158 -5.10 10.54 2.10
N ILE A 159 -4.50 11.43 2.92
CA ILE A 159 -3.50 12.40 2.45
C ILE A 159 -2.28 11.67 1.88
N TYR A 160 -1.76 10.66 2.59
CA TYR A 160 -0.61 9.89 2.12
C TYR A 160 -0.89 9.22 0.77
N ALA A 161 -2.04 8.59 0.60
CA ALA A 161 -2.45 7.97 -0.66
C ALA A 161 -2.61 9.01 -1.79
N ALA A 162 -3.25 10.15 -1.53
CA ALA A 162 -3.40 11.23 -2.51
C ALA A 162 -2.03 11.76 -2.99
N MET A 163 -1.07 11.93 -2.07
CA MET A 163 0.29 12.33 -2.40
C MET A 163 1.00 11.30 -3.30
N GLN A 164 0.80 10.00 -3.03
CA GLN A 164 1.38 8.93 -3.86
C GLN A 164 0.83 8.94 -5.29
N PHE A 165 -0.48 9.18 -5.47
CA PHE A 165 -1.08 9.30 -6.79
C PHE A 165 -0.59 10.55 -7.52
N LEU A 166 -0.50 11.69 -6.85
CA LEU A 166 0.03 12.93 -7.42
C LEU A 166 1.53 12.86 -7.75
N GLN A 167 2.30 12.04 -7.04
CA GLN A 167 3.69 11.75 -7.40
C GLN A 167 3.80 11.07 -8.75
N ASP A 168 2.86 10.20 -9.08
CA ASP A 168 2.81 9.48 -10.36
C ASP A 168 2.11 10.27 -11.49
N LYS A 169 1.69 11.51 -11.23
CA LYS A 169 1.00 12.38 -12.18
C LYS A 169 -0.34 11.81 -12.68
N GLU A 170 -1.08 11.13 -11.81
CA GLU A 170 -2.42 10.66 -12.11
C GLU A 170 -3.44 11.78 -11.80
N GLU A 171 -4.57 11.85 -12.51
CA GLU A 171 -5.79 12.65 -12.26
C GLU A 171 -5.62 13.84 -11.30
N GLU A 172 -4.74 14.79 -11.65
CA GLU A 172 -4.24 15.81 -10.70
C GLU A 172 -5.37 16.60 -10.03
N ASN A 173 -6.41 17.00 -10.79
CA ASN A 173 -7.51 17.80 -10.22
C ASN A 173 -8.32 17.03 -9.19
N TYR A 174 -8.64 15.76 -9.46
CA TYR A 174 -9.36 14.90 -8.54
C TYR A 174 -8.61 14.74 -7.19
N TYR A 175 -7.30 14.47 -7.25
CA TYR A 175 -6.52 14.29 -6.04
C TYR A 175 -6.23 15.60 -5.31
N HIS A 176 -6.17 16.75 -6.00
CA HIS A 176 -6.08 18.06 -5.36
C HIS A 176 -7.36 18.40 -4.57
N GLU A 177 -8.53 18.10 -5.13
CA GLU A 177 -9.81 18.28 -4.42
C GLU A 177 -9.84 17.45 -3.12
N TRP A 178 -9.42 16.18 -3.20
CA TRP A 178 -9.33 15.32 -2.03
C TRP A 178 -8.31 15.83 -1.00
N LEU A 179 -7.15 16.34 -1.42
CA LEU A 179 -6.20 16.95 -0.48
C LEU A 179 -6.83 18.10 0.30
N GLY A 180 -7.56 18.98 -0.38
CA GLY A 180 -8.27 20.08 0.29
C GLY A 180 -9.22 19.59 1.37
N LYS A 181 -10.12 18.66 1.00
CA LYS A 181 -11.10 18.06 1.93
C LYS A 181 -10.43 17.37 3.13
N LEU A 182 -9.40 16.57 2.87
CA LEU A 182 -8.71 15.80 3.90
C LEU A 182 -7.94 16.71 4.86
N PHE A 183 -7.23 17.74 4.36
CA PHE A 183 -6.55 18.71 5.20
C PHE A 183 -7.51 19.55 6.05
N GLU A 184 -8.72 19.86 5.55
CA GLU A 184 -9.75 20.52 6.34
C GLU A 184 -10.21 19.67 7.53
N GLN A 185 -10.33 18.34 7.35
CA GLN A 185 -10.63 17.43 8.47
C GLN A 185 -9.49 17.38 9.49
N ILE A 186 -8.24 17.31 9.01
CA ILE A 186 -7.06 17.33 9.89
C ILE A 186 -6.95 18.66 10.64
N TYR A 187 -7.24 19.79 9.98
CA TYR A 187 -7.33 21.09 10.63
C TYR A 187 -8.36 21.10 11.76
N THR A 188 -9.56 20.65 11.46
CA THR A 188 -10.67 20.59 12.44
C THR A 188 -10.33 19.67 13.61
N ALA A 189 -9.75 18.50 13.31
CA ALA A 189 -9.31 17.55 14.33
C ALA A 189 -8.22 18.14 15.23
N ARG A 190 -7.25 18.85 14.66
CA ARG A 190 -6.18 19.48 15.46
C ARG A 190 -6.69 20.64 16.30
N LYS A 191 -7.58 21.48 15.76
CA LYS A 191 -8.24 22.56 16.47
C LYS A 191 -9.03 22.05 17.69
N ASN A 192 -9.65 20.88 17.57
CA ASN A 192 -10.47 20.26 18.60
C ASN A 192 -9.67 19.27 19.50
N TYR A 193 -8.33 19.25 19.41
CA TYR A 193 -7.45 18.40 20.23
C TYR A 193 -7.71 16.89 20.09
N ASN A 194 -8.26 16.42 18.96
CA ASN A 194 -8.54 15.01 18.69
C ASN A 194 -7.81 14.45 17.47
N LEU A 195 -6.68 15.06 17.09
CA LEU A 195 -5.89 14.68 15.92
C LEU A 195 -5.47 13.20 15.92
N ASN A 196 -5.16 12.65 17.10
CA ASN A 196 -4.74 11.24 17.27
C ASN A 196 -5.78 10.20 16.79
N ARG A 197 -7.03 10.62 16.59
CA ARG A 197 -8.08 9.74 16.02
C ARG A 197 -7.94 9.56 14.53
N TYR A 198 -7.37 10.54 13.82
CA TYR A 198 -7.39 10.66 12.37
C TYR A 198 -6.00 10.63 11.73
N LEU A 199 -4.95 10.72 12.55
CA LEU A 199 -3.56 10.67 12.14
C LEU A 199 -2.82 9.68 13.02
N ASP A 200 -2.18 8.69 12.39
CA ASP A 200 -1.42 7.65 13.09
C ASP A 200 -0.25 8.26 13.88
N ARG A 201 0.15 7.58 14.95
CA ARG A 201 1.41 7.86 15.64
C ARG A 201 2.56 7.20 14.88
N ILE A 202 3.77 7.71 15.09
CA ILE A 202 4.96 7.11 14.49
C ILE A 202 5.31 5.85 15.28
N GLU A 203 5.32 4.71 14.56
CA GLU A 203 5.64 3.38 15.10
C GLU A 203 6.74 2.73 14.24
N PRO A 204 8.04 2.99 14.57
CA PRO A 204 9.17 2.63 13.71
C PRO A 204 9.26 1.14 13.33
N LYS A 205 8.66 0.25 14.15
CA LYS A 205 8.72 -1.21 13.90
C LYS A 205 7.62 -1.72 12.97
N GLU A 206 6.55 -0.94 12.79
CA GLU A 206 5.34 -1.39 12.08
C GLU A 206 5.09 -0.62 10.78
N GLN A 207 5.80 0.49 10.60
CA GLN A 207 5.58 1.41 9.48
C GLN A 207 6.81 1.49 8.58
N SER A 208 6.58 1.68 7.27
CA SER A 208 7.67 1.99 6.33
C SER A 208 8.31 3.34 6.65
N GLU A 209 9.60 3.50 6.30
CA GLU A 209 10.33 4.76 6.50
C GLU A 209 9.63 5.95 5.81
N SER A 210 9.08 5.72 4.63
CA SER A 210 8.33 6.74 3.88
C SER A 210 7.07 7.19 4.63
N TYR A 211 6.34 6.26 5.26
CA TYR A 211 5.15 6.61 6.03
C TYR A 211 5.51 7.31 7.35
N GLN A 212 6.57 6.88 8.02
CA GLN A 212 7.11 7.59 9.20
C GLN A 212 7.53 9.02 8.87
N GLN A 213 8.18 9.23 7.71
CA GLN A 213 8.55 10.55 7.23
C GLN A 213 7.31 11.43 6.95
N PHE A 214 6.26 10.84 6.36
CA PHE A 214 4.98 11.51 6.17
C PHE A 214 4.33 11.91 7.51
N LEU A 215 4.32 11.01 8.48
CA LEU A 215 3.79 11.33 9.81
C LEU A 215 4.59 12.44 10.49
N SER A 216 5.93 12.40 10.41
CA SER A 216 6.79 13.49 10.92
C SER A 216 6.43 14.82 10.27
N PHE A 217 6.25 14.85 8.95
CA PHE A 217 5.80 16.04 8.23
C PHE A 217 4.45 16.54 8.78
N MET A 218 3.46 15.67 8.91
CA MET A 218 2.12 16.04 9.38
C MET A 218 2.11 16.54 10.83
N TRP A 219 2.91 15.92 11.71
CA TRP A 219 3.03 16.35 13.11
C TRP A 219 3.75 17.69 13.27
N ASN A 220 4.71 17.99 12.39
CA ASN A 220 5.49 19.23 12.42
C ASN A 220 4.73 20.45 11.87
N LEU A 221 3.67 20.25 11.09
CA LEU A 221 2.82 21.36 10.63
C LEU A 221 2.08 22.00 11.81
N ASN A 222 2.08 23.29 11.93
CA ASN A 222 1.22 24.00 12.88
C ASN A 222 -0.20 24.20 12.33
N LEU A 223 -1.12 24.68 13.18
CA LEU A 223 -2.53 24.83 12.83
C LEU A 223 -2.76 25.79 11.64
N ALA A 224 -2.04 26.89 11.58
CA ALA A 224 -2.16 27.87 10.50
C ALA A 224 -1.64 27.30 9.18
N GLU A 225 -0.54 26.55 9.21
CA GLU A 225 0.04 25.90 8.05
C GLU A 225 -0.90 24.85 7.45
N ILE A 226 -1.54 24.02 8.30
CA ILE A 226 -2.56 23.07 7.87
C ILE A 226 -3.75 23.79 7.22
N LYS A 227 -4.22 24.89 7.80
CA LYS A 227 -5.32 25.67 7.23
C LYS A 227 -4.97 26.27 5.88
N ASN A 228 -3.77 26.82 5.72
CA ASN A 228 -3.31 27.38 4.45
C ASN A 228 -3.25 26.31 3.34
N ILE A 229 -2.81 25.09 3.68
CA ILE A 229 -2.79 23.97 2.73
C ILE A 229 -4.22 23.59 2.34
N ALA A 230 -5.12 23.44 3.31
CA ALA A 230 -6.53 23.12 3.04
C ALA A 230 -7.17 24.16 2.13
N ASP A 231 -7.03 25.45 2.44
CA ASP A 231 -7.60 26.55 1.66
C ASP A 231 -7.05 26.64 0.24
N TYR A 232 -5.75 26.40 0.08
CA TYR A 232 -5.11 26.36 -1.24
C TYR A 232 -5.70 25.25 -2.11
N TYR A 233 -5.77 24.03 -1.59
CA TYR A 233 -6.24 22.89 -2.37
C TYR A 233 -7.75 22.89 -2.57
N ASN A 234 -8.55 23.42 -1.65
CA ASN A 234 -9.98 23.62 -1.86
C ASN A 234 -10.26 24.61 -3.00
N LYS A 235 -9.45 25.67 -3.14
CA LYS A 235 -9.56 26.59 -4.28
C LYS A 235 -9.10 25.95 -5.58
N LYS A 236 -8.00 25.20 -5.55
CA LYS A 236 -7.41 24.58 -6.73
C LYS A 236 -8.26 23.43 -7.28
N GLY A 237 -8.92 22.65 -6.42
CA GLY A 237 -9.80 21.57 -6.83
C GLY A 237 -11.17 22.06 -7.36
N ALA A 238 -11.55 23.31 -7.07
CA ALA A 238 -12.78 23.93 -7.57
C ALA A 238 -12.61 24.61 -8.94
N SER A 239 -11.39 24.68 -9.46
CA SER A 239 -11.04 25.28 -10.78
C SER A 239 -10.93 24.21 -11.86
#